data_c41bdea2d2be50d98167c1c43a53be69
#
_entry.id   c41bdea2d2be50d98167c1c43a53be69
#
_cell.length_a   1.000
_cell.length_b   1.000
_cell.length_c   1.000
_cell.angle_alpha   90.00
_cell.angle_beta   90.00
_cell.angle_gamma   90.00
#
_symmetry.space_group_name_H-M   'P 1'
#
loop_
_entity.id
_entity.type
_entity.pdbx_description
1 polymer ?
#
loop_
_entity_poly.entity_id
_entity_poly.type
_entity_poly.pdbx_seq_one_letter_code
_entity_poly.pdbx_strand_id
1 'polypeptide(L)'
;MSETAKSESPQRTVPEFVEDLQALTQEIQNLYCQDALPWIVGYSGGKDSTAVLQLVWNAIASLPVEKRTKTIYVITTDTMVENPVVAAWVSQSLNTMGLAAEKQGIPLKPILLKPAVKDTFWVNLIGKGYPAPRQGFRWCTERLKIKPSDNYIREKIRESGEVILVLGTRKTESASRATLMEKHRNWRVFSHLNYNPSRPNSLIYTPIEDWRTDEVWLYLMQWQNPWGVSNKELFSMYRGATADNECPLVIDTSTPSCGSSRFGCWVCTLVSADKSMEAMIQNDEEKEWMQPLLDLRNELDIEDDLDRRDFRRRQGQIQLYERIEERDIEGSNAREIVKKIVNIPGPYTKRWREEWLRRVLQTQEEVRQHAPEQMRDIELITLEELSEIRRIWLEEFHEFDDSLPRIYEEVIENPFIDPRPNAGNSQLGLDEWSILEEICDDPMHFELMTRLLSTERKYQTMSRRKGIIDALEKHFETSSRNKKAAMDNALLNWDIKEAAKAGDVDAVRRELTRSTPSDTEPKPAPSWADRKFKRHPQ
;
A
#
# COMPACT_ATOMS: atom_id res chain seq x y z
N MET A 1 26.26 -9.82 24.48
CA MET A 1 27.33 -9.87 23.48
C MET A 1 27.46 -11.33 23.04
N SER A 2 26.84 -11.68 21.94
CA SER A 2 27.12 -12.89 21.18
C SER A 2 26.99 -12.50 19.71
N GLU A 3 28.14 -12.35 19.08
CA GLU A 3 28.27 -12.23 17.63
C GLU A 3 27.72 -13.51 17.00
N THR A 4 26.53 -13.44 16.47
CA THR A 4 26.05 -14.47 15.54
C THR A 4 26.81 -14.28 14.24
N ALA A 5 27.83 -15.10 14.05
CA ALA A 5 28.55 -15.22 12.79
C ALA A 5 27.56 -15.40 11.65
N LYS A 6 27.56 -14.46 10.69
CA LYS A 6 26.91 -14.62 9.40
C LYS A 6 27.58 -15.83 8.74
N SER A 7 26.88 -16.93 8.57
CA SER A 7 27.33 -18.03 7.71
C SER A 7 27.24 -17.53 6.27
N GLU A 8 28.27 -16.89 5.79
CA GLU A 8 28.43 -16.60 4.37
C GLU A 8 28.68 -17.94 3.65
N SER A 9 27.90 -18.22 2.64
CA SER A 9 28.17 -19.34 1.73
C SER A 9 29.57 -19.15 1.15
N PRO A 10 30.40 -20.21 1.06
CA PRO A 10 31.75 -20.09 0.52
C PRO A 10 31.71 -19.50 -0.88
N GLN A 11 32.67 -18.63 -1.20
CA GLN A 11 32.77 -18.01 -2.52
C GLN A 11 33.15 -19.08 -3.54
N ARG A 12 32.24 -19.30 -4.51
CA ARG A 12 32.49 -20.24 -5.62
C ARG A 12 33.47 -19.61 -6.61
N THR A 13 34.34 -20.43 -7.17
CA THR A 13 35.15 -20.03 -8.32
C THR A 13 34.29 -19.94 -9.59
N VAL A 14 34.75 -19.21 -10.59
CA VAL A 14 33.99 -19.09 -11.87
C VAL A 14 33.71 -20.45 -12.52
N PRO A 15 34.65 -21.42 -12.59
CA PRO A 15 34.37 -22.75 -13.09
C PRO A 15 33.28 -23.49 -12.29
N GLU A 16 33.36 -23.48 -10.96
CA GLU A 16 32.34 -24.10 -10.10
C GLU A 16 30.96 -23.47 -10.31
N PHE A 17 30.91 -22.14 -10.49
CA PHE A 17 29.66 -21.45 -10.79
C PHE A 17 29.07 -21.85 -12.13
N VAL A 18 29.90 -22.07 -13.16
CA VAL A 18 29.45 -22.55 -14.47
C VAL A 18 28.92 -23.98 -14.41
N GLU A 19 29.55 -24.87 -13.62
CA GLU A 19 29.07 -26.23 -13.39
C GLU A 19 27.70 -26.21 -12.68
N ASP A 20 27.57 -25.41 -11.61
CA ASP A 20 26.29 -25.22 -10.91
C ASP A 20 25.20 -24.67 -11.85
N LEU A 21 25.54 -23.77 -12.76
CA LEU A 21 24.63 -23.21 -13.75
C LEU A 21 24.11 -24.28 -14.71
N GLN A 22 24.98 -25.22 -15.13
CA GLN A 22 24.59 -26.32 -16.00
C GLN A 22 23.67 -27.29 -15.25
N ALA A 23 24.00 -27.64 -13.99
CA ALA A 23 23.16 -28.47 -13.14
C ALA A 23 21.77 -27.83 -12.90
N LEU A 24 21.74 -26.53 -12.63
CA LEU A 24 20.51 -25.79 -12.43
C LEU A 24 19.66 -25.69 -13.71
N THR A 25 20.30 -25.51 -14.87
CA THR A 25 19.61 -25.57 -16.17
C THR A 25 18.92 -26.91 -16.38
N GLN A 26 19.61 -28.01 -16.08
CA GLN A 26 19.04 -29.35 -16.17
C GLN A 26 17.91 -29.59 -15.16
N GLU A 27 18.05 -29.07 -13.94
CA GLU A 27 16.99 -29.12 -12.92
C GLU A 27 15.72 -28.40 -13.41
N ILE A 28 15.86 -27.18 -13.95
CA ILE A 28 14.74 -26.40 -14.52
C ILE A 28 14.05 -27.18 -15.64
N GLN A 29 14.82 -27.78 -16.57
CA GLN A 29 14.28 -28.59 -17.67
C GLN A 29 13.52 -29.80 -17.18
N ASN A 30 14.08 -30.53 -16.22
CA ASN A 30 13.46 -31.72 -15.64
C ASN A 30 12.15 -31.35 -14.94
N LEU A 31 12.16 -30.31 -14.10
CA LEU A 31 10.97 -29.85 -13.39
C LEU A 31 9.89 -29.32 -14.37
N TYR A 32 10.31 -28.61 -15.43
CA TYR A 32 9.39 -28.13 -16.45
C TYR A 32 8.70 -29.27 -17.20
N CYS A 33 9.41 -30.36 -17.51
CA CYS A 33 8.89 -31.48 -18.26
C CYS A 33 8.15 -32.52 -17.40
N GLN A 34 8.24 -32.43 -16.07
CA GLN A 34 7.72 -33.46 -15.15
C GLN A 34 6.20 -33.48 -15.06
N ASP A 35 5.52 -32.35 -15.22
CA ASP A 35 4.08 -32.20 -15.09
C ASP A 35 3.52 -31.18 -16.09
N ALA A 36 2.21 -30.88 -15.99
CA ALA A 36 1.53 -29.89 -16.82
C ALA A 36 1.18 -28.61 -16.03
N LEU A 37 1.66 -28.44 -14.78
CA LEU A 37 1.33 -27.31 -13.95
C LEU A 37 1.89 -26.02 -14.55
N PRO A 38 1.08 -24.94 -14.64
CA PRO A 38 1.58 -23.66 -15.14
C PRO A 38 2.59 -23.05 -14.18
N TRP A 39 3.60 -22.40 -14.74
CA TRP A 39 4.57 -21.64 -13.98
C TRP A 39 4.19 -20.18 -13.90
N ILE A 40 4.34 -19.58 -12.72
CA ILE A 40 4.14 -18.17 -12.49
C ILE A 40 5.46 -17.58 -11.98
N VAL A 41 6.17 -16.86 -12.84
CA VAL A 41 7.45 -16.22 -12.52
C VAL A 41 7.20 -14.80 -12.03
N GLY A 42 7.61 -14.50 -10.80
CA GLY A 42 7.57 -13.12 -10.27
C GLY A 42 8.69 -12.28 -10.86
N TYR A 43 8.35 -11.22 -11.57
CA TYR A 43 9.29 -10.29 -12.18
C TYR A 43 9.08 -8.87 -11.68
N SER A 44 10.06 -8.32 -11.00
CA SER A 44 10.04 -6.93 -10.48
C SER A 44 10.91 -5.96 -11.28
N GLY A 45 11.57 -6.42 -12.36
CA GLY A 45 12.56 -5.64 -13.10
C GLY A 45 13.91 -5.47 -12.37
N GLY A 46 14.04 -5.97 -11.14
CA GLY A 46 15.31 -5.95 -10.41
C GLY A 46 16.24 -7.12 -10.78
N LYS A 47 17.51 -7.02 -10.37
CA LYS A 47 18.58 -7.96 -10.73
C LYS A 47 18.24 -9.43 -10.46
N ASP A 48 17.65 -9.73 -9.30
CA ASP A 48 17.39 -11.10 -8.88
C ASP A 48 16.27 -11.76 -9.70
N SER A 49 15.17 -11.03 -9.90
CA SER A 49 14.05 -11.50 -10.75
C SER A 49 14.44 -11.59 -12.22
N THR A 50 15.31 -10.70 -12.71
CA THR A 50 15.86 -10.76 -14.06
C THR A 50 16.73 -12.00 -14.24
N ALA A 51 17.61 -12.31 -13.28
CA ALA A 51 18.46 -13.49 -13.33
C ALA A 51 17.64 -14.79 -13.37
N VAL A 52 16.61 -14.91 -12.51
CA VAL A 52 15.74 -16.09 -12.51
C VAL A 52 14.98 -16.24 -13.81
N LEU A 53 14.39 -15.15 -14.31
CA LEU A 53 13.65 -15.20 -15.57
C LEU A 53 14.56 -15.57 -16.74
N GLN A 54 15.78 -15.02 -16.78
CA GLN A 54 16.78 -15.35 -17.81
C GLN A 54 17.23 -16.81 -17.72
N LEU A 55 17.41 -17.38 -16.52
CA LEU A 55 17.69 -18.80 -16.30
C LEU A 55 16.57 -19.69 -16.84
N VAL A 56 15.33 -19.42 -16.43
CA VAL A 56 14.16 -20.16 -16.90
C VAL A 56 14.03 -20.07 -18.41
N TRP A 57 14.15 -18.86 -18.96
CA TRP A 57 14.08 -18.66 -20.41
C TRP A 57 15.10 -19.50 -21.16
N ASN A 58 16.39 -19.38 -20.80
CA ASN A 58 17.47 -20.11 -21.47
C ASN A 58 17.33 -21.63 -21.34
N ALA A 59 16.91 -22.11 -20.18
CA ALA A 59 16.65 -23.54 -19.96
C ALA A 59 15.53 -24.06 -20.87
N ILE A 60 14.44 -23.31 -21.02
CA ILE A 60 13.33 -23.71 -21.89
C ILE A 60 13.68 -23.53 -23.36
N ALA A 61 14.39 -22.47 -23.73
CA ALA A 61 14.84 -22.24 -25.10
C ALA A 61 15.77 -23.35 -25.62
N SER A 62 16.51 -24.02 -24.74
CA SER A 62 17.38 -25.16 -25.12
C SER A 62 16.65 -26.50 -25.21
N LEU A 63 15.37 -26.59 -24.81
CA LEU A 63 14.54 -27.78 -25.05
C LEU A 63 14.09 -27.85 -26.52
N PRO A 64 13.84 -29.05 -27.06
CA PRO A 64 13.13 -29.23 -28.33
C PRO A 64 11.76 -28.53 -28.29
N VAL A 65 11.32 -27.97 -29.41
CA VAL A 65 10.06 -27.20 -29.50
C VAL A 65 8.86 -28.01 -29.04
N GLU A 66 8.85 -29.30 -29.35
CA GLU A 66 7.77 -30.22 -28.99
C GLU A 66 7.62 -30.42 -27.47
N LYS A 67 8.67 -30.15 -26.70
CA LYS A 67 8.66 -30.22 -25.24
C LYS A 67 8.27 -28.90 -24.55
N ARG A 68 8.18 -27.80 -25.30
CA ARG A 68 7.83 -26.48 -24.78
C ARG A 68 6.32 -26.26 -24.69
N THR A 69 5.62 -27.12 -23.95
CA THR A 69 4.14 -27.17 -23.94
C THR A 69 3.48 -26.43 -22.81
N LYS A 70 4.21 -26.25 -21.69
CA LYS A 70 3.69 -25.64 -20.46
C LYS A 70 3.75 -24.11 -20.53
N THR A 71 2.63 -23.43 -20.25
CA THR A 71 2.60 -21.97 -20.22
C THR A 71 3.35 -21.41 -19.00
N ILE A 72 4.18 -20.41 -19.24
CA ILE A 72 4.92 -19.64 -18.23
C ILE A 72 4.32 -18.23 -18.18
N TYR A 73 3.69 -17.88 -17.06
CA TYR A 73 3.18 -16.54 -16.82
C TYR A 73 4.25 -15.72 -16.11
N VAL A 74 4.67 -14.61 -16.67
CA VAL A 74 5.59 -13.66 -16.01
C VAL A 74 4.76 -12.51 -15.44
N ILE A 75 4.57 -12.50 -14.12
CA ILE A 75 3.74 -11.50 -13.46
C ILE A 75 4.58 -10.37 -12.89
N THR A 76 4.16 -9.15 -13.15
CA THR A 76 4.68 -7.92 -12.56
C THR A 76 3.52 -7.15 -11.95
N THR A 77 3.70 -6.60 -10.77
CA THR A 77 2.70 -5.72 -10.16
C THR A 77 3.14 -4.27 -10.28
N ASP A 78 2.40 -3.48 -11.04
CA ASP A 78 2.51 -2.02 -11.07
C ASP A 78 1.73 -1.46 -9.87
N THR A 79 2.41 -0.86 -8.92
CA THR A 79 1.77 -0.24 -7.75
C THR A 79 1.14 1.11 -8.06
N MET A 80 1.31 1.63 -9.28
CA MET A 80 0.91 2.96 -9.76
C MET A 80 1.64 4.12 -9.04
N VAL A 81 2.61 3.80 -8.20
CA VAL A 81 3.50 4.73 -7.48
C VAL A 81 4.94 4.22 -7.46
N GLU A 82 5.33 3.42 -8.46
CA GLU A 82 6.72 2.98 -8.63
C GLU A 82 7.60 4.16 -9.08
N ASN A 83 8.91 4.06 -8.79
CA ASN A 83 9.87 5.01 -9.35
C ASN A 83 9.72 5.06 -10.87
N PRO A 84 9.53 6.24 -11.49
CA PRO A 84 9.21 6.35 -12.93
C PRO A 84 10.24 5.71 -13.85
N VAL A 85 11.54 5.81 -13.51
CA VAL A 85 12.62 5.19 -14.29
C VAL A 85 12.50 3.67 -14.26
N VAL A 86 12.19 3.10 -13.10
CA VAL A 86 11.99 1.66 -12.94
C VAL A 86 10.71 1.19 -13.63
N ALA A 87 9.63 1.96 -13.53
CA ALA A 87 8.36 1.66 -14.19
C ALA A 87 8.53 1.63 -15.72
N ALA A 88 9.26 2.59 -16.30
CA ALA A 88 9.58 2.62 -17.72
C ALA A 88 10.42 1.40 -18.14
N TRP A 89 11.46 1.07 -17.38
CA TRP A 89 12.29 -0.12 -17.59
C TRP A 89 11.47 -1.41 -17.58
N VAL A 90 10.60 -1.58 -16.60
CA VAL A 90 9.74 -2.76 -16.49
C VAL A 90 8.77 -2.84 -17.66
N SER A 91 8.13 -1.74 -18.02
CA SER A 91 7.19 -1.68 -19.14
C SER A 91 7.86 -2.05 -20.47
N GLN A 92 9.04 -1.49 -20.75
CA GLN A 92 9.84 -1.84 -21.91
C GLN A 92 10.22 -3.33 -21.91
N SER A 93 10.69 -3.85 -20.77
CA SER A 93 11.01 -5.26 -20.61
C SER A 93 9.85 -6.19 -20.92
N LEU A 94 8.65 -5.91 -20.39
CA LEU A 94 7.46 -6.74 -20.63
C LEU A 94 7.05 -6.75 -22.11
N ASN A 95 7.11 -5.59 -22.77
CA ASN A 95 6.79 -5.48 -24.19
C ASN A 95 7.76 -6.29 -25.05
N THR A 96 9.07 -6.16 -24.80
CA THR A 96 10.08 -6.93 -25.55
C THR A 96 10.02 -8.42 -25.23
N MET A 97 9.70 -8.83 -24.01
CA MET A 97 9.50 -10.23 -23.63
C MET A 97 8.43 -10.91 -24.47
N GLY A 98 7.27 -10.28 -24.64
CA GLY A 98 6.16 -10.86 -25.42
C GLY A 98 6.58 -11.16 -26.86
N LEU A 99 7.20 -10.17 -27.52
CA LEU A 99 7.68 -10.29 -28.91
C LEU A 99 8.80 -11.32 -29.04
N ALA A 100 9.74 -11.34 -28.10
CA ALA A 100 10.85 -12.29 -28.12
C ALA A 100 10.39 -13.72 -27.86
N ALA A 101 9.44 -13.93 -26.95
CA ALA A 101 8.87 -15.23 -26.64
C ALA A 101 8.18 -15.83 -27.87
N GLU A 102 7.35 -15.03 -28.57
CA GLU A 102 6.69 -15.45 -29.81
C GLU A 102 7.71 -15.83 -30.87
N LYS A 103 8.71 -14.98 -31.12
CA LYS A 103 9.77 -15.19 -32.11
C LYS A 103 10.59 -16.46 -31.82
N GLN A 104 10.84 -16.77 -30.55
CA GLN A 104 11.65 -17.92 -30.12
C GLN A 104 10.82 -19.18 -29.87
N GLY A 105 9.51 -19.14 -30.05
CA GLY A 105 8.61 -20.26 -29.77
C GLY A 105 8.61 -20.71 -28.31
N ILE A 106 8.67 -19.73 -27.37
CA ILE A 106 8.61 -19.99 -25.93
C ILE A 106 7.21 -19.67 -25.44
N PRO A 107 6.53 -20.59 -24.74
CA PRO A 107 5.15 -20.38 -24.27
C PRO A 107 5.10 -19.46 -23.03
N LEU A 108 5.66 -18.25 -23.14
CA LEU A 108 5.77 -17.28 -22.09
C LEU A 108 4.79 -16.13 -22.34
N LYS A 109 4.08 -15.71 -21.27
CA LYS A 109 3.10 -14.64 -21.31
C LYS A 109 3.41 -13.62 -20.22
N PRO A 110 3.90 -12.42 -20.56
CA PRO A 110 4.06 -11.31 -19.61
C PRO A 110 2.69 -10.73 -19.24
N ILE A 111 2.48 -10.50 -17.95
CA ILE A 111 1.23 -10.00 -17.36
C ILE A 111 1.54 -8.85 -16.41
N LEU A 112 0.99 -7.68 -16.69
CA LEU A 112 1.05 -6.53 -15.80
C LEU A 112 -0.20 -6.51 -14.91
N LEU A 113 0.01 -6.65 -13.61
CA LEU A 113 -1.06 -6.60 -12.59
C LEU A 113 -1.12 -5.21 -11.98
N LYS A 114 -2.33 -4.72 -11.73
CA LYS A 114 -2.57 -3.46 -11.04
C LYS A 114 -3.50 -3.67 -9.85
N PRO A 115 -3.38 -2.86 -8.78
CA PRO A 115 -4.36 -2.84 -7.71
C PRO A 115 -5.72 -2.39 -8.24
N ALA A 116 -6.80 -2.87 -7.64
CA ALA A 116 -8.12 -2.31 -7.91
C ALA A 116 -8.13 -0.83 -7.49
N VAL A 117 -8.85 0.03 -8.19
CA VAL A 117 -8.90 1.49 -7.96
C VAL A 117 -9.09 1.83 -6.47
N LYS A 118 -10.02 1.16 -5.78
CA LYS A 118 -10.28 1.35 -4.34
C LYS A 118 -9.11 0.98 -3.41
N ASP A 119 -8.13 0.25 -3.92
CA ASP A 119 -6.96 -0.24 -3.18
C ASP A 119 -5.66 0.53 -3.55
N THR A 120 -5.70 1.46 -4.52
CA THR A 120 -4.54 2.27 -4.93
C THR A 120 -4.04 3.19 -3.81
N PHE A 121 -2.82 3.71 -3.98
CA PHE A 121 -2.18 4.52 -2.93
C PHE A 121 -2.99 5.78 -2.61
N TRP A 122 -3.31 6.57 -3.64
CA TRP A 122 -3.99 7.86 -3.44
C TRP A 122 -5.44 7.72 -2.98
N VAL A 123 -6.16 6.72 -3.46
CA VAL A 123 -7.52 6.44 -2.96
C VAL A 123 -7.50 6.08 -1.48
N ASN A 124 -6.48 5.36 -1.00
CA ASN A 124 -6.38 5.07 0.42
C ASN A 124 -5.92 6.27 1.25
N LEU A 125 -4.91 7.02 0.79
CA LEU A 125 -4.37 8.16 1.52
C LEU A 125 -5.34 9.35 1.47
N ILE A 126 -5.76 9.78 0.28
CA ILE A 126 -6.59 10.96 0.06
C ILE A 126 -8.08 10.62 0.22
N GLY A 127 -8.55 9.57 -0.48
CA GLY A 127 -9.95 9.18 -0.45
C GLY A 127 -10.41 8.71 0.92
N LYS A 128 -9.69 7.75 1.52
CA LYS A 128 -10.04 7.17 2.83
C LYS A 128 -9.37 7.85 4.01
N GLY A 129 -8.46 8.77 3.77
CA GLY A 129 -7.73 9.50 4.80
C GLY A 129 -6.74 8.64 5.60
N TYR A 130 -6.20 7.55 5.03
CA TYR A 130 -5.23 6.74 5.74
C TYR A 130 -3.92 7.52 5.91
N PRO A 131 -3.26 7.43 7.08
CA PRO A 131 -1.93 8.01 7.23
C PRO A 131 -0.96 7.35 6.26
N ALA A 132 0.10 8.08 5.89
CA ALA A 132 1.19 7.52 5.11
C ALA A 132 1.70 6.22 5.76
N PRO A 133 2.17 5.24 4.97
CA PRO A 133 2.66 3.98 5.50
C PRO A 133 3.80 4.19 6.50
N ARG A 134 3.80 3.46 7.61
CA ARG A 134 4.85 3.51 8.63
C ARG A 134 5.13 2.12 9.18
N GLN A 135 6.22 1.97 9.93
CA GLN A 135 6.51 0.72 10.60
C GLN A 135 5.33 0.30 11.49
N GLY A 136 4.87 -0.95 11.33
CA GLY A 136 3.66 -1.45 12.00
C GLY A 136 2.34 -1.16 11.27
N PHE A 137 2.31 -0.27 10.27
CA PHE A 137 1.11 0.04 9.50
C PHE A 137 1.39 0.09 7.99
N ARG A 138 1.72 -1.08 7.42
CA ARG A 138 2.13 -1.27 6.02
C ARG A 138 0.95 -1.63 5.10
N TRP A 139 -0.14 -0.88 5.16
CA TRP A 139 -1.32 -1.12 4.35
C TRP A 139 -1.05 -1.14 2.84
N CYS A 140 -0.03 -0.40 2.38
CA CYS A 140 0.38 -0.35 0.98
C CYS A 140 0.88 -1.70 0.47
N THR A 141 1.71 -2.43 1.23
CA THR A 141 2.28 -3.72 0.81
C THR A 141 1.20 -4.73 0.47
N GLU A 142 0.20 -4.86 1.34
CA GLU A 142 -0.92 -5.79 1.11
C GLU A 142 -1.75 -5.39 -0.11
N ARG A 143 -2.16 -4.11 -0.17
CA ARG A 143 -3.11 -3.63 -1.18
C ARG A 143 -2.51 -3.47 -2.56
N LEU A 144 -1.28 -2.91 -2.64
CA LEU A 144 -0.66 -2.58 -3.91
C LEU A 144 0.11 -3.76 -4.52
N LYS A 145 0.72 -4.63 -3.69
CA LYS A 145 1.62 -5.69 -4.18
C LYS A 145 1.04 -7.09 -3.99
N ILE A 146 0.62 -7.44 -2.76
CA ILE A 146 0.22 -8.81 -2.44
C ILE A 146 -1.12 -9.15 -3.08
N LYS A 147 -2.14 -8.31 -2.88
CA LYS A 147 -3.52 -8.60 -3.30
C LYS A 147 -3.69 -8.78 -4.81
N PRO A 148 -3.10 -7.94 -5.70
CA PRO A 148 -3.17 -8.17 -7.14
C PRO A 148 -2.56 -9.52 -7.54
N SER A 149 -1.36 -9.83 -7.04
CA SER A 149 -0.67 -11.10 -7.30
C SER A 149 -1.47 -12.29 -6.76
N ASP A 150 -2.02 -12.18 -5.55
CA ASP A 150 -2.85 -13.21 -4.92
C ASP A 150 -4.10 -13.54 -5.72
N ASN A 151 -4.78 -12.52 -6.21
CA ASN A 151 -5.98 -12.71 -7.01
C ASN A 151 -5.66 -13.46 -8.30
N TYR A 152 -4.58 -13.08 -8.99
CA TYR A 152 -4.14 -13.73 -10.21
C TYR A 152 -3.73 -15.18 -9.97
N ILE A 153 -2.93 -15.46 -8.93
CA ILE A 153 -2.48 -16.81 -8.59
C ILE A 153 -3.69 -17.69 -8.24
N ARG A 154 -4.66 -17.17 -7.47
CA ARG A 154 -5.90 -17.92 -7.14
C ARG A 154 -6.73 -18.24 -8.37
N GLU A 155 -6.78 -17.33 -9.35
CA GLU A 155 -7.43 -17.57 -10.63
C GLU A 155 -6.76 -18.73 -11.35
N LYS A 156 -5.44 -18.75 -11.45
CA LYS A 156 -4.69 -19.83 -12.10
C LYS A 156 -4.80 -21.16 -11.36
N ILE A 157 -4.85 -21.16 -10.03
CA ILE A 157 -5.14 -22.36 -9.24
C ILE A 157 -6.54 -22.91 -9.54
N ARG A 158 -7.55 -22.05 -9.69
CA ARG A 158 -8.91 -22.49 -10.07
C ARG A 158 -8.96 -23.12 -11.45
N GLU A 159 -8.15 -22.62 -12.39
CA GLU A 159 -8.08 -23.14 -13.77
C GLU A 159 -7.32 -24.47 -13.87
N SER A 160 -6.22 -24.62 -13.11
CA SER A 160 -5.24 -25.69 -13.30
C SER A 160 -5.13 -26.66 -12.12
N GLY A 161 -5.83 -26.40 -11.01
CA GLY A 161 -5.75 -27.18 -9.78
C GLY A 161 -4.56 -26.76 -8.91
N GLU A 162 -3.36 -26.70 -9.46
CA GLU A 162 -2.12 -26.31 -8.79
C GLU A 162 -1.26 -25.43 -9.69
N VAL A 163 -0.30 -24.70 -9.09
CA VAL A 163 0.66 -23.86 -9.80
C VAL A 163 2.05 -23.92 -9.16
N ILE A 164 3.09 -23.62 -9.93
CA ILE A 164 4.45 -23.43 -9.43
C ILE A 164 4.81 -21.95 -9.50
N LEU A 165 5.10 -21.34 -8.34
CA LEU A 165 5.58 -19.96 -8.24
C LEU A 165 7.09 -19.96 -8.31
N VAL A 166 7.67 -19.25 -9.29
CA VAL A 166 9.13 -19.14 -9.46
C VAL A 166 9.57 -17.76 -8.99
N LEU A 167 10.42 -17.72 -7.98
CA LEU A 167 10.80 -16.47 -7.29
C LEU A 167 12.32 -16.32 -7.21
N GLY A 168 12.79 -15.08 -7.38
CA GLY A 168 14.19 -14.67 -7.24
C GLY A 168 14.61 -14.34 -5.81
N THR A 169 14.05 -15.02 -4.81
CA THR A 169 14.43 -14.81 -3.40
C THR A 169 15.72 -15.52 -3.05
N ARG A 170 16.59 -14.82 -2.29
CA ARG A 170 17.90 -15.35 -1.88
C ARG A 170 18.08 -15.27 -0.36
N LYS A 171 18.78 -16.24 0.22
CA LYS A 171 19.13 -16.27 1.66
C LYS A 171 19.99 -15.09 2.05
N THR A 172 20.87 -14.65 1.14
CA THR A 172 21.83 -13.55 1.38
C THR A 172 21.19 -12.16 1.41
N GLU A 173 19.91 -12.00 1.02
CA GLU A 173 19.26 -10.67 1.01
C GLU A 173 18.94 -10.14 2.42
N SER A 174 18.60 -11.00 3.38
CA SER A 174 18.37 -10.60 4.77
C SER A 174 18.35 -11.80 5.71
N ALA A 175 18.78 -11.59 6.96
CA ALA A 175 18.75 -12.62 8.01
C ALA A 175 17.34 -13.19 8.25
N SER A 176 16.30 -12.34 8.17
CA SER A 176 14.90 -12.79 8.31
C SER A 176 14.48 -13.71 7.17
N ARG A 177 14.92 -13.46 5.93
CA ARG A 177 14.67 -14.38 4.80
C ARG A 177 15.41 -15.69 4.96
N ALA A 178 16.69 -15.65 5.32
CA ALA A 178 17.47 -16.86 5.58
C ALA A 178 16.80 -17.75 6.64
N THR A 179 16.38 -17.15 7.77
CA THR A 179 15.67 -17.88 8.84
C THR A 179 14.35 -18.48 8.36
N LEU A 180 13.57 -17.73 7.58
CA LEU A 180 12.30 -18.20 7.05
C LEU A 180 12.50 -19.36 6.06
N MET A 181 13.44 -19.23 5.14
CA MET A 181 13.76 -20.28 4.15
C MET A 181 14.30 -21.54 4.84
N GLU A 182 15.15 -21.40 5.88
CA GLU A 182 15.64 -22.55 6.65
C GLU A 182 14.50 -23.23 7.43
N LYS A 183 13.58 -22.47 8.02
CA LYS A 183 12.38 -23.03 8.68
C LYS A 183 11.52 -23.85 7.74
N HIS A 184 11.46 -23.46 6.45
CA HIS A 184 10.67 -24.16 5.43
C HIS A 184 11.44 -25.29 4.74
N ARG A 185 12.71 -25.50 5.04
CA ARG A 185 13.53 -26.57 4.48
C ARG A 185 12.94 -27.97 4.68
N ASN A 186 12.22 -28.20 5.77
CA ASN A 186 11.52 -29.44 6.05
C ASN A 186 10.30 -29.69 5.12
N TRP A 187 9.90 -28.71 4.33
CA TRP A 187 8.77 -28.76 3.38
C TRP A 187 9.24 -28.93 1.94
N ARG A 188 10.52 -29.26 1.78
CA ARG A 188 11.17 -29.41 0.50
C ARG A 188 10.65 -30.67 -0.20
N VAL A 189 10.16 -30.49 -1.43
CA VAL A 189 9.68 -31.57 -2.29
C VAL A 189 10.80 -32.05 -3.21
N PHE A 190 11.61 -31.11 -3.69
CA PHE A 190 12.77 -31.31 -4.54
C PHE A 190 13.80 -30.23 -4.25
N SER A 191 15.04 -30.25 -4.85
CA SER A 191 16.17 -29.37 -4.45
C SER A 191 15.78 -27.94 -4.05
N HIS A 192 15.17 -27.18 -4.96
CA HIS A 192 14.77 -25.78 -4.74
C HIS A 192 13.24 -25.59 -4.75
N LEU A 193 12.46 -26.70 -4.70
CA LEU A 193 11.00 -26.71 -4.74
C LEU A 193 10.42 -27.02 -3.36
N ASN A 194 9.58 -26.11 -2.85
CA ASN A 194 8.98 -26.20 -1.53
C ASN A 194 7.45 -26.06 -1.61
N TYR A 195 6.72 -26.66 -0.67
CA TYR A 195 5.31 -26.32 -0.48
C TYR A 195 5.18 -24.87 -0.01
N ASN A 196 4.12 -24.20 -0.47
CA ASN A 196 3.80 -22.85 0.00
C ASN A 196 2.94 -22.91 1.27
N PRO A 197 3.49 -22.56 2.44
CA PRO A 197 2.75 -22.65 3.71
C PRO A 197 1.58 -21.66 3.78
N SER A 198 1.65 -20.58 3.01
CA SER A 198 0.63 -19.51 3.03
C SER A 198 -0.49 -19.77 2.01
N ARG A 199 -0.28 -20.72 1.09
CA ARG A 199 -1.24 -20.94 0.01
C ARG A 199 -1.28 -22.41 -0.43
N PRO A 200 -2.34 -23.13 -0.05
CA PRO A 200 -2.58 -24.48 -0.54
C PRO A 200 -2.62 -24.50 -2.08
N ASN A 201 -2.23 -25.61 -2.67
CA ASN A 201 -2.19 -25.85 -4.11
C ASN A 201 -1.22 -24.92 -4.88
N SER A 202 -0.17 -24.46 -4.20
CA SER A 202 0.94 -23.79 -4.87
C SER A 202 2.27 -24.29 -4.31
N LEU A 203 3.23 -24.46 -5.20
CA LEU A 203 4.61 -24.77 -4.89
C LEU A 203 5.46 -23.52 -5.13
N ILE A 204 6.56 -23.38 -4.40
CA ILE A 204 7.51 -22.29 -4.57
C ILE A 204 8.83 -22.86 -5.04
N TYR A 205 9.32 -22.38 -6.19
CA TYR A 205 10.61 -22.72 -6.75
C TYR A 205 11.54 -21.52 -6.70
N THR A 206 12.69 -21.68 -6.02
CA THR A 206 13.66 -20.61 -5.77
C THR A 206 15.05 -21.00 -6.28
N PRO A 207 15.27 -21.01 -7.61
CA PRO A 207 16.48 -21.58 -8.23
C PRO A 207 17.78 -20.89 -7.82
N ILE A 208 17.75 -19.64 -7.42
CA ILE A 208 18.93 -18.87 -7.02
C ILE A 208 19.01 -18.61 -5.50
N GLU A 209 18.33 -19.45 -4.68
CA GLU A 209 18.23 -19.20 -3.22
C GLU A 209 19.59 -19.08 -2.53
N ASP A 210 20.60 -19.76 -3.03
CA ASP A 210 21.96 -19.81 -2.47
C ASP A 210 22.95 -18.88 -3.20
N TRP A 211 22.49 -18.11 -4.21
CA TRP A 211 23.38 -17.20 -4.93
C TRP A 211 23.73 -15.96 -4.12
N ARG A 212 24.97 -15.51 -4.27
CA ARG A 212 25.46 -14.24 -3.73
C ARG A 212 25.14 -13.10 -4.71
N THR A 213 25.26 -11.86 -4.24
CA THR A 213 24.98 -10.68 -5.09
C THR A 213 25.97 -10.56 -6.25
N ASP A 214 27.25 -10.85 -6.01
CA ASP A 214 28.29 -10.89 -7.03
C ASP A 214 28.03 -11.96 -8.10
N GLU A 215 27.54 -13.14 -7.72
CA GLU A 215 27.18 -14.21 -8.65
C GLU A 215 25.95 -13.84 -9.53
N VAL A 216 24.98 -13.13 -8.96
CA VAL A 216 23.85 -12.60 -9.75
C VAL A 216 24.35 -11.63 -10.81
N TRP A 217 25.23 -10.69 -10.44
CA TRP A 217 25.78 -9.75 -11.40
C TRP A 217 26.74 -10.42 -12.39
N LEU A 218 27.56 -11.39 -11.95
CA LEU A 218 28.40 -12.18 -12.83
C LEU A 218 27.55 -12.86 -13.91
N TYR A 219 26.43 -13.50 -13.51
CA TYR A 219 25.53 -14.13 -14.45
C TYR A 219 24.94 -13.10 -15.43
N LEU A 220 24.37 -12.01 -14.95
CA LEU A 220 23.74 -10.99 -15.81
C LEU A 220 24.74 -10.32 -16.77
N MET A 221 26.01 -10.17 -16.38
CA MET A 221 27.03 -9.56 -17.23
C MET A 221 27.64 -10.53 -18.25
N GLN A 222 27.72 -11.81 -17.94
CA GLN A 222 28.31 -12.83 -18.84
C GLN A 222 27.31 -13.39 -19.85
N TRP A 223 26.03 -13.53 -19.47
CA TRP A 223 24.99 -14.09 -20.33
C TRP A 223 24.05 -12.97 -20.81
N GLN A 224 23.84 -12.95 -22.14
CA GLN A 224 22.95 -11.96 -22.75
C GLN A 224 21.51 -12.18 -22.33
N ASN A 225 20.80 -11.07 -22.20
CA ASN A 225 19.36 -11.09 -21.91
C ASN A 225 18.60 -11.66 -23.13
N PRO A 226 17.82 -12.75 -22.96
CA PRO A 226 17.22 -13.45 -24.09
C PRO A 226 16.02 -12.73 -24.73
N TRP A 227 15.43 -11.74 -24.05
CA TRP A 227 14.33 -10.94 -24.61
C TRP A 227 14.78 -9.59 -25.17
N GLY A 228 16.07 -9.31 -25.18
CA GLY A 228 16.65 -8.21 -25.95
C GLY A 228 16.85 -6.89 -25.22
N VAL A 229 16.52 -6.78 -23.92
CA VAL A 229 16.92 -5.61 -23.12
C VAL A 229 18.37 -5.78 -22.65
N SER A 230 19.03 -4.66 -22.37
CA SER A 230 20.44 -4.70 -21.98
C SER A 230 20.62 -4.89 -20.49
N ASN A 231 21.25 -5.99 -20.05
CA ASN A 231 21.64 -6.16 -18.65
C ASN A 231 22.63 -5.07 -18.19
N LYS A 232 23.35 -4.43 -19.12
CA LYS A 232 24.22 -3.29 -18.81
C LYS A 232 23.43 -2.05 -18.43
N GLU A 233 22.26 -1.84 -19.04
CA GLU A 233 21.35 -0.74 -18.64
C GLU A 233 20.83 -0.96 -17.24
N LEU A 234 20.40 -2.21 -16.91
CA LEU A 234 20.01 -2.59 -15.55
C LEU A 234 21.16 -2.32 -14.55
N PHE A 235 22.38 -2.70 -14.89
CA PHE A 235 23.55 -2.45 -14.07
C PHE A 235 23.82 -0.95 -13.89
N SER A 236 23.72 -0.15 -14.95
CA SER A 236 23.88 1.31 -14.90
C SER A 236 22.81 1.98 -14.03
N MET A 237 21.57 1.50 -14.08
CA MET A 237 20.49 1.97 -13.22
C MET A 237 20.81 1.71 -11.73
N TYR A 238 21.32 0.53 -11.38
CA TYR A 238 21.75 0.24 -10.02
C TYR A 238 22.93 1.09 -9.58
N ARG A 239 23.91 1.32 -10.46
CA ARG A 239 25.06 2.18 -10.17
C ARG A 239 24.63 3.63 -9.95
N GLY A 240 23.76 4.17 -10.79
CA GLY A 240 23.25 5.54 -10.64
C GLY A 240 22.42 5.75 -9.36
N ALA A 241 21.89 4.68 -8.78
CA ALA A 241 21.11 4.70 -7.54
C ALA A 241 21.97 4.53 -6.27
N THR A 242 23.31 4.56 -6.37
CA THR A 242 24.23 4.52 -5.22
C THR A 242 24.86 5.90 -4.99
N ALA A 243 25.04 6.28 -3.72
CA ALA A 243 25.45 7.63 -3.31
C ALA A 243 26.77 8.11 -3.95
N ASP A 244 27.70 7.19 -4.20
CA ASP A 244 29.04 7.49 -4.72
C ASP A 244 29.27 6.95 -6.15
N ASN A 245 28.20 6.65 -6.91
CA ASN A 245 28.31 5.98 -8.21
C ASN A 245 29.13 4.67 -8.12
N GLU A 246 29.15 4.04 -6.94
CA GLU A 246 29.93 2.85 -6.66
C GLU A 246 29.52 1.68 -7.55
N CYS A 247 30.50 0.88 -7.94
CA CYS A 247 30.27 -0.33 -8.72
C CYS A 247 29.42 -1.33 -7.92
N PRO A 248 28.28 -1.83 -8.42
CA PRO A 248 27.50 -2.87 -7.74
C PRO A 248 28.24 -4.21 -7.61
N LEU A 249 29.40 -4.37 -8.24
CA LEU A 249 30.29 -5.51 -8.11
C LEU A 249 31.23 -5.30 -6.91
N VAL A 250 31.15 -6.18 -5.93
CA VAL A 250 32.06 -6.19 -4.79
C VAL A 250 33.32 -6.97 -5.16
N ILE A 251 34.47 -6.26 -5.17
CA ILE A 251 35.78 -6.86 -5.42
C ILE A 251 36.48 -7.21 -4.10
N ASP A 252 36.08 -6.57 -2.99
CA ASP A 252 36.67 -6.74 -1.66
C ASP A 252 35.59 -7.02 -0.62
N THR A 253 35.79 -8.05 0.21
CA THR A 253 34.88 -8.46 1.29
C THR A 253 34.82 -7.47 2.45
N SER A 254 35.71 -6.50 2.52
CA SER A 254 35.74 -5.45 3.55
C SER A 254 34.77 -4.28 3.22
N THR A 255 34.35 -4.13 1.97
CA THR A 255 33.44 -3.08 1.55
C THR A 255 32.01 -3.60 1.56
N PRO A 256 31.05 -2.91 2.23
CA PRO A 256 29.64 -3.31 2.17
C PRO A 256 29.20 -3.34 0.70
N SER A 257 28.64 -4.47 0.26
CA SER A 257 28.15 -4.55 -1.12
C SER A 257 27.11 -3.46 -1.37
N CYS A 258 27.17 -2.79 -2.51
CA CYS A 258 26.19 -1.81 -3.01
C CYS A 258 24.78 -2.38 -3.15
N GLY A 259 24.49 -3.49 -2.50
CA GLY A 259 23.20 -4.17 -2.44
C GLY A 259 22.12 -3.45 -1.64
N SER A 260 22.40 -2.25 -1.12
CA SER A 260 21.41 -1.43 -0.42
C SER A 260 20.52 -0.59 -1.36
N SER A 261 20.88 -0.45 -2.64
CA SER A 261 20.00 0.18 -3.63
C SER A 261 18.78 -0.69 -3.86
N ARG A 262 17.64 -0.28 -3.32
CA ARG A 262 16.36 -0.95 -3.48
C ARG A 262 15.40 -0.01 -4.17
N PHE A 263 15.07 -0.34 -5.39
CA PHE A 263 13.99 0.34 -6.08
C PHE A 263 12.66 -0.03 -5.45
N GLY A 264 11.89 0.98 -5.09
CA GLY A 264 10.59 0.83 -4.48
C GLY A 264 9.59 1.87 -4.99
N CYS A 265 8.46 1.95 -4.32
CA CYS A 265 7.51 3.02 -4.58
C CYS A 265 8.13 4.37 -4.16
N TRP A 266 8.07 5.39 -5.02
CA TRP A 266 8.63 6.71 -4.70
C TRP A 266 7.96 7.38 -3.50
N VAL A 267 6.69 7.04 -3.21
CA VAL A 267 5.94 7.50 -2.03
C VAL A 267 6.28 6.76 -0.73
N CYS A 268 7.35 5.95 -0.70
CA CYS A 268 7.61 5.06 0.43
C CYS A 268 8.15 5.81 1.66
N THR A 269 7.36 5.83 2.73
CA THR A 269 7.68 6.40 4.04
C THR A 269 8.04 5.33 5.10
N LEU A 270 8.33 4.09 4.65
CA LEU A 270 8.83 3.01 5.53
C LEU A 270 10.34 3.12 5.79
N VAL A 271 11.01 3.93 5.01
CA VAL A 271 12.43 4.31 5.14
C VAL A 271 12.51 5.81 5.38
N SER A 272 13.48 6.25 6.14
CA SER A 272 13.62 7.68 6.50
C SER A 272 13.98 8.58 5.30
N ALA A 273 14.62 8.02 4.27
CA ALA A 273 14.96 8.73 3.03
C ALA A 273 14.96 7.74 1.86
N ASP A 274 14.59 8.20 0.67
CA ASP A 274 14.77 7.44 -0.57
C ASP A 274 16.16 7.71 -1.17
N LYS A 275 17.16 7.08 -0.56
CA LYS A 275 18.56 7.22 -0.99
C LYS A 275 18.79 6.87 -2.46
N SER A 276 17.98 5.97 -3.01
CA SER A 276 18.11 5.56 -4.42
C SER A 276 17.65 6.67 -5.37
N MET A 277 16.54 7.33 -5.05
CA MET A 277 16.06 8.46 -5.85
C MET A 277 16.97 9.70 -5.66
N GLU A 278 17.39 9.99 -4.42
CA GLU A 278 18.36 11.06 -4.13
C GLU A 278 19.64 10.88 -4.95
N ALA A 279 20.20 9.67 -4.95
CA ALA A 279 21.40 9.36 -5.71
C ALA A 279 21.19 9.47 -7.23
N MET A 280 20.03 9.02 -7.75
CA MET A 280 19.70 9.16 -9.17
C MET A 280 19.67 10.63 -9.61
N ILE A 281 19.06 11.50 -8.80
CA ILE A 281 18.97 12.94 -9.07
C ILE A 281 20.37 13.58 -9.00
N GLN A 282 21.15 13.25 -7.98
CA GLN A 282 22.51 13.81 -7.80
C GLN A 282 23.51 13.35 -8.86
N ASN A 283 23.40 12.11 -9.33
CA ASN A 283 24.36 11.51 -10.26
C ASN A 283 24.04 11.79 -11.74
N ASP A 284 22.85 12.30 -12.06
CA ASP A 284 22.37 12.44 -13.43
C ASP A 284 21.44 13.66 -13.57
N GLU A 285 21.97 14.73 -14.15
CA GLU A 285 21.23 15.99 -14.38
C GLU A 285 19.95 15.75 -15.22
N GLU A 286 19.92 14.74 -16.08
CA GLU A 286 18.72 14.37 -16.86
C GLU A 286 17.58 13.84 -15.98
N LYS A 287 17.83 13.61 -14.67
CA LYS A 287 16.84 13.11 -13.70
C LYS A 287 16.42 14.15 -12.67
N GLU A 288 16.88 15.39 -12.79
CA GLU A 288 16.50 16.49 -11.89
C GLU A 288 14.98 16.72 -11.85
N TRP A 289 14.27 16.41 -12.93
CA TRP A 289 12.81 16.45 -13.02
C TRP A 289 12.08 15.58 -11.99
N MET A 290 12.76 14.63 -11.36
CA MET A 290 12.19 13.81 -10.28
C MET A 290 12.24 14.49 -8.90
N GLN A 291 12.90 15.65 -8.76
CA GLN A 291 12.99 16.36 -7.49
C GLN A 291 11.63 16.65 -6.84
N PRO A 292 10.59 17.09 -7.58
CA PRO A 292 9.25 17.30 -6.98
C PRO A 292 8.63 16.03 -6.40
N LEU A 293 8.94 14.84 -6.95
CA LEU A 293 8.49 13.56 -6.40
C LEU A 293 9.16 13.27 -5.05
N LEU A 294 10.46 13.54 -4.95
CA LEU A 294 11.22 13.37 -3.72
C LEU A 294 10.73 14.33 -2.63
N ASP A 295 10.43 15.57 -3.00
CA ASP A 295 9.93 16.58 -2.10
C ASP A 295 8.54 16.20 -1.55
N LEU A 296 7.62 15.78 -2.40
CA LEU A 296 6.30 15.28 -1.97
C LEU A 296 6.43 14.04 -1.09
N ARG A 297 7.33 13.12 -1.42
CA ARG A 297 7.61 11.94 -0.56
C ARG A 297 8.08 12.38 0.82
N ASN A 298 8.97 13.35 0.92
CA ASN A 298 9.48 13.85 2.19
C ASN A 298 8.40 14.60 2.99
N GLU A 299 7.48 15.30 2.33
CA GLU A 299 6.30 15.90 2.97
C GLU A 299 5.33 14.84 3.53
N LEU A 300 5.22 13.67 2.89
CA LEU A 300 4.41 12.54 3.38
C LEU A 300 5.02 11.85 4.61
N ASP A 301 6.33 11.96 4.81
CA ASP A 301 7.07 11.32 5.91
C ASP A 301 6.99 12.15 7.20
N ILE A 302 5.79 12.19 7.78
CA ILE A 302 5.49 12.99 8.96
C ILE A 302 5.67 12.13 10.20
N GLU A 303 6.54 12.52 11.09
CA GLU A 303 6.80 11.82 12.35
C GLU A 303 5.58 11.87 13.29
N ASP A 304 4.99 13.05 13.47
CA ASP A 304 3.75 13.25 14.23
C ASP A 304 2.67 13.93 13.38
N ASP A 305 1.65 13.15 13.03
CA ASP A 305 0.50 13.57 12.22
C ASP A 305 -0.80 13.70 13.02
N LEU A 306 -0.72 13.75 14.36
CA LEU A 306 -1.90 13.74 15.25
C LEU A 306 -2.83 14.93 15.05
N ASP A 307 -2.28 16.11 14.79
CA ASP A 307 -3.01 17.35 14.53
C ASP A 307 -3.74 17.37 13.18
N ARG A 308 -3.30 16.49 12.28
CA ARG A 308 -3.83 16.35 10.92
C ARG A 308 -4.95 15.33 10.81
N ARG A 309 -5.20 14.56 11.87
CA ARG A 309 -6.09 13.41 11.89
C ARG A 309 -7.28 13.60 12.82
N ASP A 310 -8.40 12.95 12.45
CA ASP A 310 -9.55 12.86 13.35
C ASP A 310 -9.15 12.04 14.59
N PHE A 311 -9.59 12.45 15.76
CA PHE A 311 -9.40 11.69 16.99
C PHE A 311 -10.24 10.41 17.04
N ARG A 312 -11.23 10.25 16.16
CA ARG A 312 -12.10 9.08 16.02
C ARG A 312 -11.67 8.22 14.84
N ARG A 313 -11.90 6.92 14.95
CA ARG A 313 -11.77 6.00 13.81
C ARG A 313 -12.83 6.32 12.76
N ARG A 314 -12.64 5.83 11.53
CA ARG A 314 -13.53 6.09 10.38
C ARG A 314 -15.01 5.81 10.64
N GLN A 315 -15.33 4.90 11.56
CA GLN A 315 -16.72 4.57 11.95
C GLN A 315 -17.24 5.46 13.09
N GLY A 316 -16.54 6.53 13.45
CA GLY A 316 -16.89 7.45 14.52
C GLY A 316 -16.51 6.97 15.94
N GLN A 317 -15.98 5.75 16.08
CA GLN A 317 -15.58 5.20 17.38
C GLN A 317 -14.22 5.74 17.82
N ILE A 318 -14.05 5.98 19.12
CA ILE A 318 -12.76 6.28 19.74
C ILE A 318 -12.16 4.95 20.19
N GLN A 319 -10.95 4.66 19.72
CA GLN A 319 -10.19 3.48 20.11
C GLN A 319 -9.04 3.89 21.00
N LEU A 320 -9.02 3.41 22.23
CA LEU A 320 -7.98 3.68 23.21
C LEU A 320 -6.99 2.51 23.29
N TYR A 321 -5.75 2.79 23.69
CA TYR A 321 -4.75 1.79 24.03
C TYR A 321 -3.81 2.31 25.12
N GLU A 322 -3.21 1.39 25.87
CA GLU A 322 -2.21 1.70 26.88
C GLU A 322 -0.84 1.84 26.22
N ARG A 323 -0.24 3.02 26.34
CA ARG A 323 1.13 3.31 25.91
C ARG A 323 2.04 3.31 27.12
N ILE A 324 3.10 2.56 27.05
CA ILE A 324 4.15 2.52 28.06
C ILE A 324 5.24 3.52 27.65
N GLU A 325 5.47 4.52 28.48
CA GLU A 325 6.52 5.51 28.29
C GLU A 325 7.56 5.34 29.40
N GLU A 326 8.84 5.27 29.01
CA GLU A 326 9.95 5.35 29.99
C GLU A 326 10.30 6.83 30.17
N ARG A 327 10.26 7.32 31.40
CA ARG A 327 10.71 8.67 31.76
C ARG A 327 11.94 8.59 32.63
N ASP A 328 12.96 9.35 32.28
CA ASP A 328 14.13 9.54 33.14
C ASP A 328 13.69 10.38 34.37
N ILE A 329 14.03 9.87 35.57
CA ILE A 329 13.76 10.60 36.82
C ILE A 329 14.85 11.65 36.98
N GLU A 330 14.45 12.95 37.02
CA GLU A 330 15.37 14.07 37.23
C GLU A 330 16.21 13.84 38.50
N GLY A 331 17.54 13.80 38.34
CA GLY A 331 18.49 13.62 39.43
C GLY A 331 18.82 12.16 39.83
N SER A 332 18.33 11.16 39.07
CA SER A 332 18.68 9.75 39.29
C SER A 332 18.93 9.02 37.97
N ASN A 333 19.73 7.97 37.98
CA ASN A 333 19.93 7.07 36.83
C ASN A 333 18.76 6.05 36.67
N ALA A 334 17.66 6.23 37.39
CA ALA A 334 16.50 5.36 37.35
C ALA A 334 15.49 5.85 36.32
N ARG A 335 14.82 4.89 35.63
CA ARG A 335 13.70 5.16 34.72
C ARG A 335 12.39 4.73 35.37
N GLU A 336 11.39 5.61 35.28
CA GLU A 336 10.03 5.30 35.68
C GLU A 336 9.23 4.85 34.47
N ILE A 337 8.47 3.77 34.64
CA ILE A 337 7.52 3.28 33.64
C ILE A 337 6.18 3.95 33.89
N VAL A 338 5.80 4.88 32.99
CA VAL A 338 4.51 5.56 33.06
C VAL A 338 3.56 4.94 32.03
N LYS A 339 2.41 4.50 32.48
CA LYS A 339 1.33 4.00 31.62
C LYS A 339 0.38 5.15 31.31
N LYS A 340 0.21 5.45 30.04
CA LYS A 340 -0.68 6.50 29.56
C LYS A 340 -1.72 5.92 28.61
N ILE A 341 -2.98 6.24 28.86
CA ILE A 341 -4.06 5.89 27.94
C ILE A 341 -4.11 6.94 26.83
N VAL A 342 -3.94 6.50 25.59
CA VAL A 342 -3.95 7.36 24.42
C VAL A 342 -4.94 6.80 23.39
N ASN A 343 -5.49 7.69 22.56
CA ASN A 343 -6.35 7.26 21.47
C ASN A 343 -5.55 6.92 20.22
N ILE A 344 -6.03 5.93 19.46
CA ILE A 344 -5.55 5.63 18.12
C ILE A 344 -6.25 6.60 17.17
N PRO A 345 -5.53 7.54 16.55
CA PRO A 345 -6.14 8.53 15.66
C PRO A 345 -6.78 7.87 14.44
N GLY A 346 -7.78 8.52 13.91
CA GLY A 346 -8.55 8.10 12.75
C GLY A 346 -7.93 8.53 11.41
N PRO A 347 -8.77 8.80 10.40
CA PRO A 347 -8.32 9.26 9.10
C PRO A 347 -7.83 10.70 9.13
N TYR A 348 -7.13 11.13 8.08
CA TYR A 348 -6.87 12.55 7.84
C TYR A 348 -8.19 13.32 7.79
N THR A 349 -8.21 14.50 8.39
CA THR A 349 -9.35 15.44 8.34
C THR A 349 -9.59 15.90 6.89
N LYS A 350 -10.78 16.42 6.60
CA LYS A 350 -11.16 16.95 5.29
C LYS A 350 -10.08 17.89 4.74
N ARG A 351 -9.70 18.91 5.55
CA ARG A 351 -8.65 19.90 5.19
C ARG A 351 -7.37 19.23 4.70
N TRP A 352 -6.87 18.19 5.40
CA TRP A 352 -5.62 17.54 5.04
C TRP A 352 -5.77 16.59 3.86
N ARG A 353 -6.94 16.00 3.64
CA ARG A 353 -7.22 15.21 2.44
C ARG A 353 -7.25 16.10 1.19
N GLU A 354 -7.88 17.27 1.28
CA GLU A 354 -7.87 18.30 0.22
C GLU A 354 -6.46 18.84 -0.05
N GLU A 355 -5.67 19.04 1.01
CA GLU A 355 -4.28 19.49 0.87
C GLU A 355 -3.42 18.44 0.15
N TRP A 356 -3.51 17.18 0.52
CA TRP A 356 -2.80 16.10 -0.19
C TRP A 356 -3.23 15.97 -1.66
N LEU A 357 -4.50 16.16 -1.95
CA LEU A 357 -4.98 16.20 -3.33
C LEU A 357 -4.33 17.35 -4.11
N ARG A 358 -4.30 18.55 -3.54
CA ARG A 358 -3.67 19.71 -4.17
C ARG A 358 -2.19 19.46 -4.41
N ARG A 359 -1.48 18.95 -3.41
CA ARG A 359 -0.04 18.68 -3.51
C ARG A 359 0.30 17.64 -4.59
N VAL A 360 -0.42 16.53 -4.69
CA VAL A 360 -0.14 15.52 -5.73
C VAL A 360 -0.43 16.04 -7.13
N LEU A 361 -1.49 16.84 -7.32
CA LEU A 361 -1.81 17.47 -8.60
C LEU A 361 -0.75 18.50 -9.00
N GLN A 362 -0.32 19.35 -8.07
CA GLN A 362 0.78 20.32 -8.31
C GLN A 362 2.08 19.59 -8.68
N THR A 363 2.46 18.58 -7.91
CA THR A 363 3.65 17.78 -8.22
C THR A 363 3.56 17.12 -9.59
N GLN A 364 2.38 16.65 -10.00
CA GLN A 364 2.17 16.09 -11.34
C GLN A 364 2.46 17.12 -12.43
N GLU A 365 1.97 18.34 -12.30
CA GLU A 365 2.20 19.40 -13.29
C GLU A 365 3.66 19.87 -13.29
N GLU A 366 4.29 20.01 -12.13
CA GLU A 366 5.73 20.34 -12.01
C GLU A 366 6.60 19.27 -12.69
N VAL A 367 6.29 18.00 -12.47
CA VAL A 367 6.98 16.88 -13.12
C VAL A 367 6.78 16.93 -14.64
N ARG A 368 5.56 17.12 -15.13
CA ARG A 368 5.24 17.21 -16.57
C ARG A 368 5.98 18.32 -17.28
N GLN A 369 6.17 19.46 -16.62
CA GLN A 369 6.87 20.61 -17.19
C GLN A 369 8.37 20.35 -17.38
N HIS A 370 8.99 19.57 -16.51
CA HIS A 370 10.44 19.37 -16.49
C HIS A 370 10.87 17.98 -17.01
N ALA A 371 9.94 17.03 -17.14
CA ALA A 371 10.23 15.68 -17.58
C ALA A 371 10.67 15.62 -19.05
N PRO A 372 11.52 14.63 -19.42
CA PRO A 372 11.83 14.32 -20.81
C PRO A 372 10.55 14.04 -21.62
N GLU A 373 10.59 14.25 -22.94
CA GLU A 373 9.43 14.11 -23.82
C GLU A 373 8.67 12.78 -23.64
N GLN A 374 9.40 11.68 -23.43
CA GLN A 374 8.82 10.35 -23.23
C GLN A 374 8.08 10.19 -21.89
N MET A 375 8.29 11.13 -20.95
CA MET A 375 7.72 11.09 -19.59
C MET A 375 6.76 12.25 -19.31
N ARG A 376 6.48 13.12 -20.30
CA ARG A 376 5.59 14.28 -20.13
C ARG A 376 4.13 13.91 -19.84
N ASP A 377 3.72 12.71 -20.27
CA ASP A 377 2.36 12.22 -20.05
C ASP A 377 2.23 11.43 -18.73
N ILE A 378 3.19 11.59 -17.81
CA ILE A 378 3.13 10.89 -16.52
C ILE A 378 1.86 11.28 -15.74
N GLU A 379 1.15 10.27 -15.26
CA GLU A 379 0.03 10.43 -14.35
C GLU A 379 0.42 9.93 -12.96
N LEU A 380 0.52 10.84 -11.99
CA LEU A 380 0.77 10.49 -10.60
C LEU A 380 -0.52 10.02 -9.90
N ILE A 381 -1.64 10.58 -10.35
CA ILE A 381 -2.99 10.21 -9.92
C ILE A 381 -3.92 10.18 -11.14
N THR A 382 -4.63 9.08 -11.32
CA THR A 382 -5.49 8.88 -12.49
C THR A 382 -6.90 9.47 -12.30
N LEU A 383 -7.62 9.71 -13.40
CA LEU A 383 -9.01 10.18 -13.35
C LEU A 383 -9.92 9.17 -12.65
N GLU A 384 -9.67 7.86 -12.78
CA GLU A 384 -10.43 6.83 -12.07
C GLU A 384 -10.21 6.89 -10.56
N GLU A 385 -8.97 7.17 -10.11
CA GLU A 385 -8.67 7.38 -8.69
C GLU A 385 -9.36 8.63 -8.16
N LEU A 386 -9.28 9.74 -8.88
CA LEU A 386 -9.97 10.99 -8.53
C LEU A 386 -11.49 10.78 -8.43
N SER A 387 -12.06 10.08 -9.38
CA SER A 387 -13.48 9.71 -9.38
C SER A 387 -13.84 8.88 -8.13
N GLU A 388 -13.04 7.88 -7.78
CA GLU A 388 -13.29 7.06 -6.59
C GLU A 388 -13.08 7.86 -5.29
N ILE A 389 -12.09 8.77 -5.23
CA ILE A 389 -11.89 9.69 -4.10
C ILE A 389 -13.11 10.57 -3.91
N ARG A 390 -13.63 11.18 -4.99
CA ARG A 390 -14.85 11.99 -4.97
C ARG A 390 -16.04 11.20 -4.45
N ARG A 391 -16.22 9.95 -4.92
CA ARG A 391 -17.29 9.08 -4.44
C ARG A 391 -17.17 8.84 -2.92
N ILE A 392 -15.97 8.54 -2.44
CA ILE A 392 -15.73 8.30 -1.01
C ILE A 392 -16.04 9.55 -0.19
N TRP A 393 -15.65 10.73 -0.65
CA TRP A 393 -15.94 11.99 0.07
C TRP A 393 -17.44 12.27 0.12
N LEU A 394 -18.15 12.12 -0.99
CA LEU A 394 -19.58 12.35 -1.06
C LEU A 394 -20.40 11.29 -0.30
N GLU A 395 -20.11 9.99 -0.49
CA GLU A 395 -20.97 8.91 -0.01
C GLU A 395 -20.59 8.40 1.39
N GLU A 396 -19.29 8.43 1.74
CA GLU A 396 -18.79 7.82 2.98
C GLU A 396 -18.42 8.86 4.05
N PHE A 397 -17.96 10.06 3.63
CA PHE A 397 -17.71 11.19 4.53
C PHE A 397 -18.85 12.22 4.54
N HIS A 398 -19.79 12.13 3.61
CA HIS A 398 -20.95 13.03 3.48
C HIS A 398 -20.56 14.51 3.25
N GLU A 399 -19.49 14.75 2.49
CA GLU A 399 -18.95 16.06 2.15
C GLU A 399 -19.63 16.58 0.86
N PHE A 400 -20.81 17.17 1.02
CA PHE A 400 -21.68 17.55 -0.11
C PHE A 400 -21.28 18.86 -0.81
N ASP A 401 -20.27 19.56 -0.30
CA ASP A 401 -19.66 20.71 -0.98
C ASP A 401 -18.85 20.33 -2.22
N ASP A 402 -18.62 19.02 -2.42
CA ASP A 402 -17.98 18.45 -3.62
C ASP A 402 -16.71 19.20 -4.04
N SER A 403 -15.78 19.35 -3.10
CA SER A 403 -14.59 20.20 -3.27
C SER A 403 -13.58 19.66 -4.27
N LEU A 404 -13.60 18.35 -4.61
CA LEU A 404 -12.61 17.74 -5.50
C LEU A 404 -12.57 18.35 -6.91
N PRO A 405 -13.70 18.52 -7.63
CA PRO A 405 -13.68 19.16 -8.95
C PRO A 405 -13.07 20.55 -8.92
N ARG A 406 -13.40 21.36 -7.91
CA ARG A 406 -12.85 22.70 -7.75
C ARG A 406 -11.35 22.67 -7.54
N ILE A 407 -10.82 21.80 -6.65
CA ILE A 407 -9.38 21.67 -6.42
C ILE A 407 -8.66 21.23 -7.69
N TYR A 408 -9.25 20.31 -8.45
CA TYR A 408 -8.71 19.86 -9.74
C TYR A 408 -8.62 21.02 -10.73
N GLU A 409 -9.71 21.79 -10.89
CA GLU A 409 -9.77 22.92 -11.80
C GLU A 409 -8.83 24.06 -11.40
N GLU A 410 -8.64 24.31 -10.09
CA GLU A 410 -7.68 25.28 -9.56
C GLU A 410 -6.22 24.95 -9.92
N VAL A 411 -5.87 23.67 -9.99
CA VAL A 411 -4.47 23.24 -10.20
C VAL A 411 -4.20 22.89 -11.67
N ILE A 412 -5.11 22.16 -12.31
CA ILE A 412 -4.92 21.64 -13.67
C ILE A 412 -5.38 22.64 -14.74
N GLU A 413 -6.12 23.67 -14.34
CA GLU A 413 -6.71 24.70 -15.22
C GLU A 413 -7.64 24.13 -16.31
N ASN A 414 -8.18 22.91 -16.09
CA ASN A 414 -9.13 22.23 -16.97
C ASN A 414 -10.29 21.67 -16.14
N PRO A 415 -11.52 21.60 -16.72
CA PRO A 415 -12.67 21.04 -16.03
C PRO A 415 -12.46 19.58 -15.63
N PHE A 416 -12.85 19.22 -14.41
CA PHE A 416 -12.87 17.83 -13.98
C PHE A 416 -14.05 17.08 -14.64
N ILE A 417 -13.74 16.13 -15.51
CA ILE A 417 -14.75 15.27 -16.15
C ILE A 417 -14.71 13.90 -15.45
N ASP A 418 -15.73 13.62 -14.64
CA ASP A 418 -15.84 12.34 -13.94
C ASP A 418 -16.10 11.22 -14.98
N PRO A 419 -15.24 10.19 -15.07
CA PRO A 419 -15.42 9.10 -16.02
C PRO A 419 -16.64 8.21 -15.72
N ARG A 420 -17.25 8.33 -14.53
CA ARG A 420 -18.45 7.56 -14.18
C ARG A 420 -19.72 8.18 -14.74
N PRO A 421 -20.57 7.43 -15.47
CA PRO A 421 -21.72 7.97 -16.19
C PRO A 421 -22.82 8.55 -15.29
N ASN A 422 -22.81 8.32 -13.98
CA ASN A 422 -23.83 8.77 -13.01
C ASN A 422 -23.19 9.33 -11.73
N ALA A 423 -22.03 9.96 -11.81
CA ALA A 423 -21.44 10.66 -10.68
C ALA A 423 -22.41 11.76 -10.25
N GLY A 424 -23.18 11.50 -9.19
CA GLY A 424 -24.28 12.36 -8.76
C GLY A 424 -23.80 13.79 -8.52
N ASN A 425 -24.50 14.75 -9.08
CA ASN A 425 -24.34 16.14 -8.70
C ASN A 425 -24.66 16.26 -7.21
N SER A 426 -23.79 16.94 -6.46
CA SER A 426 -24.14 17.39 -5.12
C SER A 426 -25.45 18.20 -5.22
N GLN A 427 -26.44 17.87 -4.38
CA GLN A 427 -27.70 18.61 -4.37
C GLN A 427 -27.68 19.79 -3.41
N LEU A 428 -26.62 19.94 -2.60
CA LEU A 428 -26.38 21.10 -1.79
C LEU A 428 -25.35 21.95 -2.53
N GLY A 429 -25.72 23.19 -2.86
CA GLY A 429 -24.76 24.17 -3.38
C GLY A 429 -23.75 24.58 -2.32
N LEU A 430 -22.72 25.30 -2.76
CA LEU A 430 -21.70 25.84 -1.84
C LEU A 430 -22.34 26.80 -0.82
N ASP A 431 -23.36 27.55 -1.23
CA ASP A 431 -24.05 28.52 -0.35
C ASP A 431 -24.82 27.80 0.75
N GLU A 432 -25.57 26.74 0.43
CA GLU A 432 -26.32 25.96 1.42
C GLU A 432 -25.37 25.22 2.38
N TRP A 433 -24.24 24.74 1.89
CA TRP A 433 -23.20 24.11 2.71
C TRP A 433 -22.60 25.12 3.70
N SER A 434 -22.23 26.30 3.22
CA SER A 434 -21.65 27.38 4.05
C SER A 434 -22.63 27.85 5.13
N ILE A 435 -23.92 27.96 4.79
CA ILE A 435 -24.98 28.30 5.75
C ILE A 435 -25.11 27.22 6.82
N LEU A 436 -25.06 25.94 6.42
CA LEU A 436 -25.14 24.83 7.37
C LEU A 436 -23.95 24.82 8.33
N GLU A 437 -22.74 25.10 7.83
CA GLU A 437 -21.51 25.18 8.61
C GLU A 437 -21.55 26.36 9.60
N GLU A 438 -22.08 27.52 9.18
CA GLU A 438 -22.24 28.70 10.02
C GLU A 438 -23.27 28.50 11.15
N ILE A 439 -24.37 27.77 10.88
CA ILE A 439 -25.42 27.50 11.88
C ILE A 439 -24.95 26.47 12.92
N CYS A 440 -24.03 25.57 12.57
CA CYS A 440 -23.55 24.51 13.45
C CYS A 440 -22.30 24.98 14.22
N ASP A 441 -22.45 25.43 15.44
CA ASP A 441 -21.35 25.92 16.31
C ASP A 441 -20.26 24.88 16.62
N ASP A 442 -20.57 23.59 16.52
CA ASP A 442 -19.65 22.48 16.83
C ASP A 442 -19.48 21.56 15.60
N PRO A 443 -18.23 21.22 15.23
CA PRO A 443 -17.97 20.33 14.09
C PRO A 443 -18.66 18.96 14.17
N MET A 444 -18.89 18.42 15.36
CA MET A 444 -19.59 17.15 15.53
C MET A 444 -21.09 17.30 15.32
N HIS A 445 -21.65 18.47 15.64
CA HIS A 445 -23.03 18.78 15.33
C HIS A 445 -23.23 18.94 13.81
N PHE A 446 -22.33 19.65 13.16
CA PHE A 446 -22.32 19.75 11.69
C PHE A 446 -22.26 18.36 11.01
N GLU A 447 -21.37 17.49 11.48
CA GLU A 447 -21.24 16.12 10.98
C GLU A 447 -22.53 15.31 11.20
N LEU A 448 -23.17 15.43 12.36
CA LEU A 448 -24.47 14.79 12.61
C LEU A 448 -25.51 15.25 11.61
N MET A 449 -25.62 16.56 11.36
CA MET A 449 -26.57 17.12 10.39
C MET A 449 -26.32 16.60 8.98
N THR A 450 -25.06 16.55 8.53
CA THR A 450 -24.72 16.02 7.20
C THR A 450 -25.03 14.52 7.06
N ARG A 451 -24.82 13.73 8.11
CA ARG A 451 -25.20 12.30 8.15
C ARG A 451 -26.73 12.10 8.11
N LEU A 452 -27.46 12.92 8.84
CA LEU A 452 -28.94 12.87 8.81
C LEU A 452 -29.49 13.22 7.42
N LEU A 453 -28.96 14.29 6.79
CA LEU A 453 -29.30 14.67 5.41
C LEU A 453 -28.97 13.56 4.41
N SER A 454 -27.81 12.93 4.54
CA SER A 454 -27.42 11.80 3.70
C SER A 454 -28.38 10.61 3.83
N THR A 455 -28.79 10.32 5.05
CA THR A 455 -29.76 9.25 5.31
C THR A 455 -31.12 9.58 4.69
N GLU A 456 -31.61 10.81 4.86
CA GLU A 456 -32.85 11.26 4.24
C GLU A 456 -32.81 11.10 2.71
N ARG A 457 -31.73 11.58 2.07
CA ARG A 457 -31.53 11.44 0.62
C ARG A 457 -31.58 9.99 0.15
N LYS A 458 -30.92 9.09 0.83
CA LYS A 458 -30.90 7.66 0.49
C LYS A 458 -32.29 7.06 0.49
N TYR A 459 -33.16 7.51 1.39
CA TYR A 459 -34.52 7.04 1.49
C TYR A 459 -35.55 7.82 0.62
N GLN A 460 -35.17 8.99 0.09
CA GLN A 460 -36.04 9.85 -0.69
C GLN A 460 -36.59 9.16 -1.95
N THR A 461 -35.75 8.38 -2.63
CA THR A 461 -36.11 7.65 -3.85
C THR A 461 -36.90 6.36 -3.59
N MET A 462 -37.07 5.95 -2.34
CA MET A 462 -37.78 4.74 -1.99
C MET A 462 -39.27 5.00 -1.84
N SER A 463 -40.11 4.22 -2.52
CA SER A 463 -41.58 4.34 -2.46
C SER A 463 -42.14 4.10 -1.03
N ARG A 464 -41.46 3.30 -0.23
CA ARG A 464 -41.74 3.11 1.20
C ARG A 464 -40.44 3.35 1.96
N ARG A 465 -40.39 4.43 2.75
CA ARG A 465 -39.23 4.81 3.58
C ARG A 465 -39.12 3.95 4.85
N LYS A 466 -39.29 2.64 4.71
CA LYS A 466 -39.22 1.70 5.87
C LYS A 466 -37.80 1.67 6.42
N GLY A 467 -37.65 1.89 7.73
CA GLY A 467 -36.36 1.85 8.42
C GLY A 467 -35.61 3.19 8.45
N ILE A 468 -36.18 4.27 7.90
CA ILE A 468 -35.54 5.60 7.96
C ILE A 468 -35.40 6.09 9.41
N ILE A 469 -36.41 5.86 10.26
CA ILE A 469 -36.38 6.31 11.66
C ILE A 469 -35.26 5.59 12.40
N ASP A 470 -35.19 4.26 12.28
CA ASP A 470 -34.13 3.45 12.91
C ASP A 470 -32.74 3.89 12.44
N ALA A 471 -32.58 4.23 11.14
CA ALA A 471 -31.33 4.71 10.58
C ALA A 471 -30.95 6.11 11.12
N LEU A 472 -31.92 7.01 11.30
CA LEU A 472 -31.71 8.33 11.88
C LEU A 472 -31.39 8.23 13.39
N GLU A 473 -32.12 7.40 14.14
CA GLU A 473 -31.88 7.15 15.57
C GLU A 473 -30.45 6.63 15.82
N LYS A 474 -29.98 5.72 14.97
CA LYS A 474 -28.60 5.21 15.05
C LYS A 474 -27.55 6.31 14.94
N HIS A 475 -27.79 7.37 14.15
CA HIS A 475 -26.88 8.50 14.09
C HIS A 475 -26.87 9.30 15.40
N PHE A 476 -28.01 9.48 16.03
CA PHE A 476 -28.10 10.14 17.36
C PHE A 476 -27.41 9.30 18.44
N GLU A 477 -27.63 7.98 18.47
CA GLU A 477 -27.00 7.08 19.45
C GLU A 477 -25.46 7.09 19.35
N THR A 478 -24.92 7.24 18.14
CA THR A 478 -23.47 7.25 17.89
C THR A 478 -22.86 8.65 17.95
N SER A 479 -23.69 9.69 18.08
CA SER A 479 -23.22 11.08 18.17
C SER A 479 -22.84 11.43 19.62
N SER A 480 -21.89 12.35 19.76
CA SER A 480 -21.52 12.94 21.04
C SER A 480 -21.68 14.45 20.96
N ARG A 481 -21.93 15.08 22.09
CA ARG A 481 -22.20 16.50 22.17
C ARG A 481 -21.03 17.37 21.67
N ASN A 482 -19.81 16.93 22.00
CA ASN A 482 -18.56 17.53 21.53
C ASN A 482 -17.39 16.57 21.76
N LYS A 483 -16.20 16.93 21.30
CA LYS A 483 -14.97 16.13 21.41
C LYS A 483 -14.67 15.71 22.86
N LYS A 484 -14.85 16.63 23.83
CA LYS A 484 -14.58 16.34 25.24
C LYS A 484 -15.52 15.25 25.77
N ALA A 485 -16.82 15.39 25.54
CA ALA A 485 -17.82 14.40 25.98
C ALA A 485 -17.57 13.02 25.31
N ALA A 486 -17.15 13.01 24.04
CA ALA A 486 -16.80 11.78 23.34
C ALA A 486 -15.59 11.07 23.97
N MET A 487 -14.54 11.85 24.32
CA MET A 487 -13.35 11.32 24.98
C MET A 487 -13.66 10.82 26.41
N ASP A 488 -14.43 11.58 27.18
CA ASP A 488 -14.81 11.21 28.54
C ASP A 488 -15.60 9.88 28.54
N ASN A 489 -16.55 9.71 27.61
CA ASN A 489 -17.28 8.46 27.42
C ASN A 489 -16.36 7.29 26.99
N ALA A 490 -15.40 7.54 26.14
CA ALA A 490 -14.46 6.51 25.71
C ALA A 490 -13.55 6.05 26.85
N LEU A 491 -13.08 6.97 27.70
CA LEU A 491 -12.29 6.67 28.89
C LEU A 491 -13.12 5.88 29.93
N LEU A 492 -14.34 6.31 30.17
CA LEU A 492 -15.25 5.58 31.07
C LEU A 492 -15.49 4.14 30.61
N ASN A 493 -15.75 3.95 29.32
CA ASN A 493 -15.91 2.61 28.75
C ASN A 493 -14.64 1.77 28.82
N TRP A 494 -13.47 2.42 28.72
CA TRP A 494 -12.18 1.76 28.92
C TRP A 494 -12.03 1.28 30.35
N ASP A 495 -12.29 2.14 31.35
CA ASP A 495 -12.19 1.81 32.78
C ASP A 495 -13.13 0.67 33.17
N ILE A 496 -14.39 0.70 32.71
CA ILE A 496 -15.34 -0.38 32.87
C ILE A 496 -14.82 -1.70 32.32
N LYS A 497 -14.22 -1.66 31.11
CA LYS A 497 -13.72 -2.85 30.44
C LYS A 497 -12.47 -3.43 31.13
N GLU A 498 -11.59 -2.59 31.62
CA GLU A 498 -10.41 -3.03 32.37
C GLU A 498 -10.78 -3.58 33.75
N ALA A 499 -11.71 -2.93 34.47
CA ALA A 499 -12.26 -3.44 35.72
C ALA A 499 -12.94 -4.82 35.53
N ALA A 500 -13.70 -4.98 34.45
CA ALA A 500 -14.31 -6.26 34.10
C ALA A 500 -13.28 -7.36 33.78
N LYS A 501 -12.21 -7.04 33.11
CA LYS A 501 -11.10 -7.98 32.85
C LYS A 501 -10.38 -8.39 34.14
N ALA A 502 -10.24 -7.46 35.08
CA ALA A 502 -9.66 -7.72 36.41
C ALA A 502 -10.58 -8.48 37.34
N GLY A 503 -11.88 -8.69 36.98
CA GLY A 503 -12.87 -9.32 37.81
C GLY A 503 -13.38 -8.45 38.99
N ASP A 504 -13.09 -7.13 38.96
CA ASP A 504 -13.52 -6.18 40.02
C ASP A 504 -14.95 -5.68 39.76
N VAL A 505 -15.92 -6.44 40.28
CA VAL A 505 -17.35 -6.14 40.12
C VAL A 505 -17.74 -4.82 40.79
N ASP A 506 -17.07 -4.43 41.88
CA ASP A 506 -17.38 -3.20 42.59
C ASP A 506 -16.84 -1.97 41.85
N ALA A 507 -15.70 -2.09 41.19
CA ALA A 507 -15.20 -1.06 40.29
C ALA A 507 -16.12 -0.89 39.08
N VAL A 508 -16.55 -1.98 38.43
CA VAL A 508 -17.53 -1.93 37.33
C VAL A 508 -18.81 -1.22 37.75
N ARG A 509 -19.34 -1.54 38.93
CA ARG A 509 -20.57 -0.92 39.44
C ARG A 509 -20.39 0.58 39.73
N ARG A 510 -19.23 1.00 40.27
CA ARG A 510 -18.89 2.42 40.52
C ARG A 510 -18.82 3.22 39.22
N GLU A 511 -18.20 2.68 38.19
CA GLU A 511 -18.07 3.37 36.91
C GLU A 511 -19.41 3.43 36.14
N LEU A 512 -20.25 2.41 36.24
CA LEU A 512 -21.62 2.42 35.69
C LEU A 512 -22.50 3.48 36.36
N THR A 513 -22.34 3.71 37.68
CA THR A 513 -23.07 4.79 38.36
C THR A 513 -22.58 6.20 38.02
N ARG A 514 -21.32 6.36 37.60
CA ARG A 514 -20.80 7.61 37.03
C ARG A 514 -21.40 7.92 35.66
N SER A 515 -21.76 6.91 34.90
CA SER A 515 -22.30 7.06 33.52
C SER A 515 -23.78 7.47 33.49
N THR A 516 -24.52 7.29 34.59
CA THR A 516 -25.90 7.79 34.73
C THR A 516 -25.84 9.30 35.04
N PRO A 517 -26.40 10.18 34.17
CA PRO A 517 -26.54 11.59 34.54
C PRO A 517 -27.29 11.69 35.84
N SER A 518 -26.77 12.44 36.82
CA SER A 518 -27.50 12.79 38.04
C SER A 518 -28.85 13.36 37.63
N ASP A 519 -29.93 12.77 38.14
CA ASP A 519 -31.31 13.17 37.94
C ASP A 519 -31.49 14.69 38.10
N THR A 520 -31.40 15.41 37.01
CA THR A 520 -32.29 16.53 36.80
C THR A 520 -33.50 15.93 36.11
N GLU A 521 -34.65 15.94 36.81
CA GLU A 521 -35.93 15.45 36.31
C GLU A 521 -36.06 15.76 34.78
N PRO A 522 -36.39 14.77 33.97
CA PRO A 522 -36.65 15.03 32.57
C PRO A 522 -37.85 15.98 32.51
N LYS A 523 -37.65 17.22 32.09
CA LYS A 523 -38.78 18.04 31.70
C LYS A 523 -39.58 17.21 30.71
N PRO A 524 -40.90 16.97 30.96
CA PRO A 524 -41.70 16.17 30.07
C PRO A 524 -41.55 16.73 28.66
N ALA A 525 -41.13 15.90 27.73
CA ALA A 525 -41.03 16.27 26.33
C ALA A 525 -42.39 16.85 25.93
N PRO A 526 -42.45 18.05 25.30
CA PRO A 526 -43.72 18.60 24.86
C PRO A 526 -44.33 17.59 23.88
N SER A 527 -45.47 17.05 24.29
CA SER A 527 -46.26 16.13 23.46
C SER A 527 -46.49 16.81 22.12
N TRP A 528 -46.07 16.15 21.03
CA TRP A 528 -46.30 16.64 19.66
C TRP A 528 -47.82 16.78 19.37
N ALA A 529 -48.69 16.17 20.15
CA ALA A 529 -50.14 16.26 20.12
C ALA A 529 -50.66 17.66 20.53
N ASP A 530 -49.88 18.48 21.25
CA ASP A 530 -50.32 19.79 21.74
C ASP A 530 -49.98 20.95 20.77
N ARG A 531 -49.30 20.73 19.68
CA ARG A 531 -49.11 21.74 18.65
C ARG A 531 -50.32 21.82 17.71
N LYS A 532 -51.36 22.54 18.15
CA LYS A 532 -52.44 22.99 17.24
C LYS A 532 -51.81 23.86 16.15
N PHE A 533 -51.74 23.31 14.93
CA PHE A 533 -51.50 24.10 13.74
C PHE A 533 -52.54 25.19 13.60
N LYS A 534 -52.22 26.42 13.94
CA LYS A 534 -52.99 27.58 13.52
C LYS A 534 -52.89 27.68 11.99
N ARG A 535 -53.92 27.22 11.29
CA ARG A 535 -54.12 27.55 9.89
C ARG A 535 -54.29 29.08 9.80
N HIS A 536 -53.39 29.76 9.14
CA HIS A 536 -53.66 31.11 8.65
C HIS A 536 -54.65 31.00 7.52
N PRO A 537 -55.77 31.77 7.52
CA PRO A 537 -56.64 31.89 6.36
C PRO A 537 -55.98 32.85 5.37
N GLN A 538 -55.99 32.44 4.09
CA GLN A 538 -55.76 33.09 2.80
C GLN A 538 -54.78 34.24 2.72
#